data_e220a32ed1e61e357b4752851719eb70
#
_entry.id   e220a32ed1e61e357b4752851719eb70
#
_cell.length_a   1.000
_cell.length_b   1.000
_cell.length_c   1.000
_cell.angle_alpha   90.00
_cell.angle_beta   90.00
_cell.angle_gamma   90.00
#
_symmetry.space_group_name_H-M   'P 1'
#
loop_
_entity.id
_entity.type
_entity.pdbx_description
1 polymer ?
#
loop_
_entity_poly.entity_id
_entity_poly.type
_entity_poly.pdbx_seq_one_letter_code
_entity_poly.pdbx_strand_id
1 'polypeptide(L)'
;MNKFNNWIKSNYIVLLILVLATALRFYHIDYQSVWLDEICSILEANPDIKWSDLEATIMLSDPHPPLYFALLKILFQLFGYTTLVARVFSAIVGVAGVYALYLLGKEINNKNTGLLAAFLLAINSFHIYYSQEVRMYALLVLLTVLSYYRLVMYLKENTYKNAILYGLFTGLMLLTQFFGLFVLVSQVIILLFVFIKKEKT
;
A
#
# COMPACT_ATOMS: atom_id res chain seq x y z
N MET A 1 4.71 5.61 35.84
CA MET A 1 5.51 4.94 34.78
C MET A 1 4.65 4.81 33.54
N ASN A 2 5.06 5.43 32.43
CA ASN A 2 4.22 5.98 31.37
C ASN A 2 3.47 4.95 30.51
N LYS A 3 2.21 5.27 30.10
CA LYS A 3 1.40 4.53 29.10
C LYS A 3 2.22 4.19 27.84
N PHE A 4 3.16 5.05 27.46
CA PHE A 4 4.10 4.88 26.34
C PHE A 4 5.05 3.67 26.55
N ASN A 5 5.68 3.53 27.72
CA ASN A 5 6.58 2.41 28.00
C ASN A 5 5.84 1.06 28.01
N ASN A 6 4.60 1.04 28.50
CA ASN A 6 3.78 -0.18 28.47
C ASN A 6 3.35 -0.54 27.04
N TRP A 7 3.03 0.47 26.22
CA TRP A 7 2.72 0.27 24.80
C TRP A 7 3.93 -0.30 24.05
N ILE A 8 5.14 0.26 24.23
CA ILE A 8 6.37 -0.26 23.63
C ILE A 8 6.60 -1.71 24.07
N LYS A 9 6.54 -2.01 25.37
CA LYS A 9 6.73 -3.37 25.88
C LYS A 9 5.73 -4.37 25.29
N SER A 10 4.51 -3.94 25.00
CA SER A 10 3.51 -4.80 24.38
C SER A 10 3.67 -4.95 22.86
N ASN A 11 4.38 -4.04 22.19
CA ASN A 11 4.49 -3.99 20.72
C ASN A 11 5.92 -4.05 20.18
N TYR A 12 6.93 -4.37 21.04
CA TYR A 12 8.33 -4.32 20.65
C TYR A 12 8.65 -5.24 19.44
N ILE A 13 7.98 -6.40 19.33
CA ILE A 13 8.23 -7.33 18.22
C ILE A 13 7.80 -6.71 16.88
N VAL A 14 6.61 -6.08 16.80
CA VAL A 14 6.21 -5.41 15.56
C VAL A 14 7.12 -4.22 15.25
N LEU A 15 7.62 -3.50 16.26
CA LEU A 15 8.61 -2.44 16.05
C LEU A 15 9.92 -2.98 15.47
N LEU A 16 10.43 -4.11 15.98
CA LEU A 16 11.61 -4.79 15.41
C LEU A 16 11.38 -5.23 13.96
N ILE A 17 10.21 -5.77 13.64
CA ILE A 17 9.84 -6.14 12.27
C ILE A 17 9.83 -4.89 11.36
N LEU A 18 9.30 -3.76 11.84
CA LEU A 18 9.27 -2.51 11.06
C LEU A 18 10.67 -1.91 10.88
N VAL A 19 11.53 -2.00 11.89
CA VAL A 19 12.95 -1.60 11.75
C VAL A 19 13.65 -2.47 10.70
N LEU A 20 13.47 -3.80 10.74
CA LEU A 20 13.97 -4.71 9.72
C LEU A 20 13.43 -4.37 8.33
N ALA A 21 12.10 -4.17 8.22
CA ALA A 21 11.45 -3.81 6.96
C ALA A 21 12.00 -2.49 6.39
N THR A 22 12.24 -1.50 7.24
CA THR A 22 12.85 -0.23 6.87
C THR A 22 14.28 -0.43 6.39
N ALA A 23 15.11 -1.12 7.19
CA ALA A 23 16.50 -1.39 6.84
C ALA A 23 16.62 -2.07 5.46
N LEU A 24 15.80 -3.11 5.19
CA LEU A 24 15.84 -3.83 3.92
C LEU A 24 15.37 -3.00 2.72
N ARG A 25 14.42 -2.07 2.89
CA ARG A 25 13.87 -1.24 1.79
C ARG A 25 14.69 0.02 1.53
N PHE A 26 15.46 0.48 2.52
CA PHE A 26 16.34 1.63 2.37
C PHE A 26 17.79 1.23 2.05
N TYR A 27 18.14 -0.05 2.23
CA TYR A 27 19.47 -0.54 1.90
C TYR A 27 19.73 -0.40 0.41
N HIS A 28 20.74 0.38 0.04
CA HIS A 28 21.15 0.66 -1.34
C HIS A 28 20.01 1.15 -2.26
N ILE A 29 19.09 1.95 -1.74
CA ILE A 29 17.88 2.41 -2.46
C ILE A 29 18.19 3.17 -3.77
N ASP A 30 19.36 3.81 -3.86
CA ASP A 30 19.78 4.58 -5.04
C ASP A 30 20.91 3.89 -5.81
N TYR A 31 21.20 2.61 -5.52
CA TYR A 31 22.30 1.89 -6.14
C TYR A 31 21.99 1.40 -7.56
N GLN A 32 20.77 0.97 -7.81
CA GLN A 32 20.37 0.43 -9.12
C GLN A 32 20.14 1.54 -10.13
N SER A 33 20.58 1.33 -11.37
CA SER A 33 20.24 2.20 -12.50
C SER A 33 18.72 2.22 -12.72
N VAL A 34 18.22 3.37 -13.17
CA VAL A 34 16.82 3.53 -13.52
C VAL A 34 16.54 2.73 -14.81
N TRP A 35 15.51 1.91 -14.82
CA TRP A 35 15.09 1.15 -15.98
C TRP A 35 13.85 1.77 -16.65
N LEU A 36 13.46 1.25 -17.81
CA LEU A 36 12.48 1.90 -18.70
C LEU A 36 11.19 2.30 -18.02
N ASP A 37 10.56 1.39 -17.24
CA ASP A 37 9.27 1.68 -16.59
C ASP A 37 9.39 2.72 -15.47
N GLU A 38 10.53 2.80 -14.78
CA GLU A 38 10.78 3.89 -13.82
C GLU A 38 10.93 5.22 -14.53
N ILE A 39 11.61 5.23 -15.69
CA ILE A 39 11.75 6.44 -16.52
C ILE A 39 10.38 6.94 -16.96
N CYS A 40 9.53 6.06 -17.48
CA CYS A 40 8.16 6.41 -17.85
C CYS A 40 7.41 7.04 -16.66
N SER A 41 7.44 6.38 -15.50
CA SER A 41 6.75 6.89 -14.30
C SER A 41 7.27 8.27 -13.85
N ILE A 42 8.58 8.51 -13.93
CA ILE A 42 9.19 9.80 -13.60
C ILE A 42 8.77 10.88 -14.60
N LEU A 43 8.80 10.58 -15.90
CA LEU A 43 8.42 11.52 -16.96
C LEU A 43 6.92 11.88 -16.87
N GLU A 44 6.06 10.91 -16.65
CA GLU A 44 4.60 11.11 -16.50
C GLU A 44 4.25 11.96 -15.27
N ALA A 45 5.02 11.82 -14.20
CA ALA A 45 4.85 12.62 -12.98
C ALA A 45 5.66 13.94 -12.98
N ASN A 46 6.21 14.36 -14.13
CA ASN A 46 7.01 15.60 -14.24
C ASN A 46 6.22 16.79 -13.66
N PRO A 47 6.81 17.56 -12.73
CA PRO A 47 6.16 18.74 -12.12
C PRO A 47 5.74 19.80 -13.14
N ASP A 48 6.41 19.92 -14.27
CA ASP A 48 6.12 20.91 -15.32
C ASP A 48 4.88 20.59 -16.16
N ILE A 49 4.41 19.34 -16.17
CA ILE A 49 3.15 18.96 -16.83
C ILE A 49 1.99 19.63 -16.10
N LYS A 50 1.04 20.22 -16.82
CA LYS A 50 -0.17 20.77 -16.20
C LYS A 50 -1.02 19.63 -15.60
N TRP A 51 -1.71 19.92 -14.50
CA TRP A 51 -2.61 18.94 -13.86
C TRP A 51 -3.73 18.47 -14.79
N SER A 52 -4.22 19.36 -15.69
CA SER A 52 -5.22 19.02 -16.72
C SER A 52 -4.74 17.98 -17.72
N ASP A 53 -3.42 17.87 -17.94
CA ASP A 53 -2.82 17.07 -18.99
C ASP A 53 -2.23 15.76 -18.44
N LEU A 54 -2.23 15.59 -17.11
CA LEU A 54 -1.63 14.44 -16.43
C LEU A 54 -2.20 13.11 -16.93
N GLU A 55 -3.53 12.99 -16.97
CA GLU A 55 -4.20 11.76 -17.38
C GLU A 55 -3.92 11.44 -18.86
N ALA A 56 -3.98 12.45 -19.72
CA ALA A 56 -3.66 12.27 -21.14
C ALA A 56 -2.20 11.84 -21.35
N THR A 57 -1.26 12.40 -20.58
CA THR A 57 0.16 12.03 -20.64
C THR A 57 0.36 10.55 -20.25
N ILE A 58 -0.26 10.09 -19.17
CA ILE A 58 -0.18 8.69 -18.71
C ILE A 58 -0.78 7.76 -19.77
N MET A 59 -1.96 8.09 -20.30
CA MET A 59 -2.64 7.23 -21.29
C MET A 59 -1.89 7.09 -22.62
N LEU A 60 -1.06 8.06 -22.99
CA LEU A 60 -0.25 8.04 -24.21
C LEU A 60 1.07 7.27 -24.07
N SER A 61 1.60 7.16 -22.86
CA SER A 61 2.91 6.57 -22.59
C SER A 61 2.79 5.13 -22.04
N ASP A 62 2.30 4.98 -20.82
CA ASP A 62 2.14 3.70 -20.11
C ASP A 62 0.78 3.67 -19.43
N PRO A 63 -0.31 3.22 -20.12
CA PRO A 63 -1.67 3.36 -19.64
C PRO A 63 -1.91 2.72 -18.26
N HIS A 64 -1.98 3.56 -17.22
CA HIS A 64 -2.25 3.15 -15.85
C HIS A 64 -3.23 4.14 -15.17
N PRO A 65 -3.93 3.74 -14.11
CA PRO A 65 -4.75 4.66 -13.33
C PRO A 65 -3.89 5.75 -12.66
N PRO A 66 -4.42 6.98 -12.50
CA PRO A 66 -3.60 8.18 -12.28
C PRO A 66 -3.10 8.40 -10.84
N LEU A 67 -3.58 7.66 -9.83
CA LEU A 67 -3.32 7.99 -8.43
C LEU A 67 -1.83 8.00 -8.06
N TYR A 68 -1.07 6.99 -8.50
CA TYR A 68 0.35 6.91 -8.18
C TYR A 68 1.13 8.10 -8.76
N PHE A 69 0.88 8.44 -10.01
CA PHE A 69 1.55 9.54 -10.72
C PHE A 69 1.18 10.90 -10.14
N ALA A 70 -0.09 11.09 -9.74
CA ALA A 70 -0.52 12.30 -9.06
C ALA A 70 0.18 12.48 -7.70
N LEU A 71 0.30 11.41 -6.90
CA LEU A 71 1.05 11.45 -5.64
C LEU A 71 2.54 11.73 -5.88
N LEU A 72 3.14 11.07 -6.87
CA LEU A 72 4.53 11.25 -7.23
C LEU A 72 4.81 12.68 -7.69
N LYS A 73 3.93 13.25 -8.52
CA LYS A 73 4.00 14.64 -8.97
C LYS A 73 3.96 15.63 -7.81
N ILE A 74 3.07 15.42 -6.83
CA ILE A 74 3.02 16.26 -5.61
C ILE A 74 4.35 16.18 -4.85
N LEU A 75 4.90 14.96 -4.70
CA LEU A 75 6.17 14.76 -4.00
C LEU A 75 7.33 15.42 -4.73
N PHE A 76 7.36 15.36 -6.05
CA PHE A 76 8.36 16.05 -6.87
C PHE A 76 8.27 17.58 -6.73
N GLN A 77 7.07 18.13 -6.65
CA GLN A 77 6.86 19.56 -6.40
C GLN A 77 7.33 20.00 -5.01
N LEU A 78 7.22 19.13 -4.00
CA LEU A 78 7.57 19.45 -2.61
C LEU A 78 9.04 19.19 -2.27
N PHE A 79 9.62 18.09 -2.79
CA PHE A 79 10.92 17.58 -2.36
C PHE A 79 11.98 17.53 -3.47
N GLY A 80 11.60 17.91 -4.71
CA GLY A 80 12.48 17.93 -5.88
C GLY A 80 12.28 16.75 -6.81
N TYR A 81 12.54 17.01 -8.09
CA TYR A 81 12.34 16.07 -9.21
C TYR A 81 13.55 15.13 -9.33
N THR A 82 13.62 14.12 -8.47
CA THR A 82 14.71 13.14 -8.43
C THR A 82 14.20 11.71 -8.24
N THR A 83 14.94 10.75 -8.79
CA THR A 83 14.66 9.31 -8.61
C THR A 83 14.64 8.91 -7.13
N LEU A 84 15.53 9.50 -6.33
CA LEU A 84 15.61 9.22 -4.90
C LEU A 84 14.31 9.57 -4.16
N VAL A 85 13.71 10.73 -4.44
CA VAL A 85 12.42 11.14 -3.85
C VAL A 85 11.34 10.09 -4.16
N ALA A 86 11.28 9.62 -5.41
CA ALA A 86 10.30 8.63 -5.85
C ALA A 86 10.52 7.26 -5.19
N ARG A 87 11.77 6.78 -5.12
CA ARG A 87 12.11 5.49 -4.47
C ARG A 87 11.86 5.54 -2.98
N VAL A 88 12.21 6.64 -2.30
CA VAL A 88 11.91 6.86 -0.87
C VAL A 88 10.40 6.78 -0.62
N PHE A 89 9.59 7.36 -1.48
CA PHE A 89 8.14 7.22 -1.39
C PHE A 89 7.70 5.76 -1.45
N SER A 90 8.16 5.00 -2.45
CA SER A 90 7.84 3.57 -2.60
C SER A 90 8.31 2.76 -1.38
N ALA A 91 9.49 3.04 -0.82
CA ALA A 91 10.02 2.39 0.37
C ALA A 91 9.17 2.66 1.62
N ILE A 92 8.77 3.92 1.85
CA ILE A 92 7.90 4.30 2.97
C ILE A 92 6.54 3.59 2.85
N VAL A 93 5.94 3.61 1.66
CA VAL A 93 4.68 2.92 1.38
C VAL A 93 4.81 1.41 1.58
N GLY A 94 5.95 0.81 1.17
CA GLY A 94 6.24 -0.59 1.41
C GLY A 94 6.34 -0.95 2.89
N VAL A 95 6.98 -0.12 3.72
CA VAL A 95 7.01 -0.30 5.19
C VAL A 95 5.61 -0.16 5.79
N ALA A 96 4.83 0.82 5.32
CA ALA A 96 3.44 0.99 5.74
C ALA A 96 2.59 -0.24 5.41
N GLY A 97 2.83 -0.89 4.25
CA GLY A 97 2.21 -2.16 3.84
C GLY A 97 2.48 -3.30 4.82
N VAL A 98 3.72 -3.41 5.33
CA VAL A 98 4.09 -4.40 6.37
C VAL A 98 3.29 -4.17 7.65
N TYR A 99 3.17 -2.91 8.10
CA TYR A 99 2.37 -2.59 9.28
C TYR A 99 0.86 -2.83 9.06
N ALA A 100 0.34 -2.45 7.91
CA ALA A 100 -1.05 -2.71 7.56
C ALA A 100 -1.37 -4.21 7.57
N LEU A 101 -0.46 -5.05 7.08
CA LEU A 101 -0.61 -6.50 7.10
C LEU A 101 -0.58 -7.07 8.53
N TYR A 102 0.25 -6.50 9.42
CA TYR A 102 0.18 -6.81 10.86
C TYR A 102 -1.22 -6.56 11.42
N LEU A 103 -1.80 -5.39 11.13
CA LEU A 103 -3.13 -5.03 11.61
C LEU A 103 -4.20 -5.98 11.06
N LEU A 104 -4.16 -6.28 9.78
CA LEU A 104 -5.10 -7.23 9.13
C LEU A 104 -5.00 -8.63 9.75
N GLY A 105 -3.80 -9.19 9.86
CA GLY A 105 -3.59 -10.52 10.40
C GLY A 105 -4.00 -10.62 11.89
N LYS A 106 -3.71 -9.56 12.67
CA LYS A 106 -4.17 -9.45 14.05
C LYS A 106 -5.69 -9.43 14.16
N GLU A 107 -6.35 -8.75 13.25
CA GLU A 107 -7.81 -8.60 13.24
C GLU A 107 -8.52 -9.87 12.78
N ILE A 108 -7.96 -10.59 11.80
CA ILE A 108 -8.54 -11.85 11.30
C ILE A 108 -8.51 -12.95 12.37
N ASN A 109 -7.42 -13.05 13.11
CA ASN A 109 -7.24 -14.15 14.07
C ASN A 109 -6.70 -13.63 15.42
N ASN A 110 -5.39 -13.31 15.48
CA ASN A 110 -4.73 -12.86 16.72
C ASN A 110 -3.40 -12.15 16.42
N LYS A 111 -2.78 -11.63 17.49
CA LYS A 111 -1.52 -10.90 17.42
C LYS A 111 -0.39 -11.70 16.76
N ASN A 112 -0.27 -12.99 17.05
CA ASN A 112 0.80 -13.83 16.51
C ASN A 112 0.65 -14.03 15.00
N THR A 113 -0.59 -14.19 14.52
CA THR A 113 -0.90 -14.23 13.08
C THR A 113 -0.48 -12.93 12.40
N GLY A 114 -0.79 -11.79 13.01
CA GLY A 114 -0.36 -10.48 12.50
C GLY A 114 1.16 -10.33 12.46
N LEU A 115 1.87 -10.75 13.52
CA LEU A 115 3.33 -10.70 13.57
C LEU A 115 3.98 -11.59 12.51
N LEU A 116 3.48 -12.81 12.34
CA LEU A 116 3.98 -13.74 11.32
C LEU A 116 3.75 -13.18 9.91
N ALA A 117 2.56 -12.69 9.60
CA ALA A 117 2.24 -12.12 8.30
C ALA A 117 3.12 -10.90 7.99
N ALA A 118 3.29 -10.00 8.95
CA ALA A 118 4.17 -8.84 8.81
C ALA A 118 5.63 -9.25 8.62
N PHE A 119 6.14 -10.21 9.38
CA PHE A 119 7.50 -10.72 9.25
C PHE A 119 7.73 -11.32 7.85
N LEU A 120 6.83 -12.17 7.38
CA LEU A 120 6.95 -12.77 6.04
C LEU A 120 6.95 -11.71 4.94
N LEU A 121 6.11 -10.67 5.03
CA LEU A 121 6.12 -9.57 4.07
C LEU A 121 7.37 -8.68 4.21
N ALA A 122 7.88 -8.50 5.44
CA ALA A 122 9.08 -7.71 5.68
C ALA A 122 10.30 -8.27 4.95
N ILE A 123 10.46 -9.61 4.92
CA ILE A 123 11.58 -10.32 4.29
C ILE A 123 11.27 -10.83 2.87
N ASN A 124 10.07 -10.58 2.34
CA ASN A 124 9.69 -11.02 1.00
C ASN A 124 10.51 -10.26 -0.06
N SER A 125 11.31 -10.98 -0.83
CA SER A 125 12.22 -10.41 -1.81
C SER A 125 11.49 -9.61 -2.90
N PHE A 126 10.37 -10.09 -3.40
CA PHE A 126 9.55 -9.37 -4.38
C PHE A 126 9.03 -8.05 -3.83
N HIS A 127 8.51 -8.07 -2.60
CA HIS A 127 7.98 -6.85 -2.00
C HIS A 127 9.09 -5.85 -1.66
N ILE A 128 10.29 -6.32 -1.26
CA ILE A 128 11.47 -5.47 -1.06
C ILE A 128 11.85 -4.82 -2.38
N TYR A 129 12.01 -5.62 -3.43
CA TYR A 129 12.38 -5.17 -4.77
C TYR A 129 11.42 -4.07 -5.28
N TYR A 130 10.11 -4.35 -5.31
CA TYR A 130 9.12 -3.37 -5.76
C TYR A 130 8.89 -2.18 -4.79
N SER A 131 9.40 -2.26 -3.57
CA SER A 131 9.44 -1.10 -2.66
C SER A 131 10.64 -0.19 -2.91
N GLN A 132 11.60 -0.59 -3.74
CA GLN A 132 12.77 0.20 -4.12
C GLN A 132 12.65 0.78 -5.53
N GLU A 133 11.58 0.49 -6.25
CA GLU A 133 11.32 0.97 -7.60
C GLU A 133 10.31 2.13 -7.64
N VAL A 134 10.44 2.96 -8.69
CA VAL A 134 9.50 4.05 -8.98
C VAL A 134 8.29 3.47 -9.74
N ARG A 135 7.56 2.55 -9.05
CA ARG A 135 6.36 1.90 -9.59
C ARG A 135 5.26 1.80 -8.53
N MET A 136 4.04 1.70 -8.97
CA MET A 136 2.83 1.69 -8.15
C MET A 136 2.63 0.43 -7.29
N TYR A 137 3.46 -0.59 -7.41
CA TYR A 137 3.20 -1.91 -6.82
C TYR A 137 3.18 -1.90 -5.28
N ALA A 138 4.10 -1.18 -4.63
CA ALA A 138 4.09 -1.06 -3.17
C ALA A 138 2.81 -0.35 -2.67
N LEU A 139 2.34 0.67 -3.39
CA LEU A 139 1.10 1.38 -3.09
C LEU A 139 -0.13 0.47 -3.28
N LEU A 140 -0.14 -0.33 -4.36
CA LEU A 140 -1.20 -1.32 -4.60
C LEU A 140 -1.30 -2.31 -3.45
N VAL A 141 -0.17 -2.87 -2.97
CA VAL A 141 -0.15 -3.80 -1.84
C VAL A 141 -0.69 -3.13 -0.58
N LEU A 142 -0.22 -1.93 -0.24
CA LEU A 142 -0.70 -1.19 0.93
C LEU A 142 -2.22 -0.97 0.88
N LEU A 143 -2.74 -0.45 -0.24
CA LEU A 143 -4.16 -0.15 -0.39
C LEU A 143 -5.03 -1.43 -0.43
N THR A 144 -4.54 -2.50 -1.03
CA THR A 144 -5.16 -3.83 -0.99
C THR A 144 -5.33 -4.31 0.45
N VAL A 145 -4.25 -4.28 1.23
CA VAL A 145 -4.27 -4.72 2.63
C VAL A 145 -5.19 -3.84 3.49
N LEU A 146 -5.16 -2.52 3.29
CA LEU A 146 -6.05 -1.59 4.00
C LEU A 146 -7.52 -1.79 3.62
N SER A 147 -7.81 -2.07 2.36
CA SER A 147 -9.16 -2.39 1.87
C SER A 147 -9.69 -3.66 2.55
N TYR A 148 -8.91 -4.76 2.57
CA TYR A 148 -9.28 -5.98 3.29
C TYR A 148 -9.41 -5.76 4.80
N TYR A 149 -8.52 -4.98 5.42
CA TYR A 149 -8.62 -4.66 6.83
C TYR A 149 -9.95 -3.97 7.16
N ARG A 150 -10.36 -3.00 6.34
CA ARG A 150 -11.64 -2.30 6.52
C ARG A 150 -12.84 -3.17 6.20
N LEU A 151 -12.74 -4.05 5.22
CA LEU A 151 -13.77 -5.05 4.93
C LEU A 151 -13.99 -5.96 6.14
N VAL A 152 -12.93 -6.50 6.74
CA VAL A 152 -13.00 -7.34 7.95
C VAL A 152 -13.62 -6.57 9.12
N MET A 153 -13.21 -5.31 9.34
CA MET A 153 -13.79 -4.45 10.38
C MET A 153 -15.28 -4.18 10.13
N TYR A 154 -15.66 -3.94 8.87
CA TYR A 154 -17.07 -3.75 8.50
C TYR A 154 -17.91 -5.01 8.75
N LEU A 155 -17.40 -6.17 8.40
CA LEU A 155 -18.10 -7.44 8.63
C LEU A 155 -18.30 -7.75 10.13
N LYS A 156 -17.39 -7.27 10.99
CA LYS A 156 -17.49 -7.43 12.45
C LYS A 156 -18.39 -6.42 13.12
N GLU A 157 -18.26 -5.14 12.76
CA GLU A 157 -18.88 -4.04 13.50
C GLU A 157 -20.02 -3.34 12.75
N ASN A 158 -20.16 -3.57 11.42
CA ASN A 158 -21.20 -3.01 10.54
C ASN A 158 -21.43 -1.48 10.75
N THR A 159 -20.36 -0.70 10.87
CA THR A 159 -20.45 0.75 11.05
C THR A 159 -20.29 1.50 9.74
N TYR A 160 -21.00 2.63 9.57
CA TYR A 160 -20.85 3.53 8.40
C TYR A 160 -19.38 3.96 8.20
N LYS A 161 -18.65 4.18 9.29
CA LYS A 161 -17.23 4.52 9.23
C LYS A 161 -16.42 3.44 8.52
N ASN A 162 -16.61 2.17 8.89
CA ASN A 162 -15.89 1.06 8.27
C ASN A 162 -16.31 0.86 6.81
N ALA A 163 -17.59 1.05 6.48
CA ALA A 163 -18.08 1.01 5.10
C ALA A 163 -17.45 2.10 4.22
N ILE A 164 -17.43 3.35 4.70
CA ILE A 164 -16.83 4.48 3.98
C ILE A 164 -15.32 4.27 3.77
N LEU A 165 -14.61 3.84 4.82
CA LEU A 165 -13.17 3.59 4.72
C LEU A 165 -12.85 2.40 3.81
N TYR A 166 -13.69 1.35 3.81
CA TYR A 166 -13.59 0.26 2.87
C TYR A 166 -13.75 0.76 1.42
N GLY A 167 -14.80 1.51 1.14
CA GLY A 167 -15.03 2.11 -0.17
C GLY A 167 -13.89 3.03 -0.61
N LEU A 168 -13.38 3.86 0.31
CA LEU A 168 -12.25 4.77 0.06
C LEU A 168 -10.99 3.99 -0.35
N PHE A 169 -10.54 3.03 0.47
CA PHE A 169 -9.32 2.28 0.16
C PHE A 169 -9.47 1.41 -1.08
N THR A 170 -10.67 0.85 -1.33
CA THR A 170 -10.96 0.10 -2.56
C THR A 170 -10.92 1.02 -3.79
N GLY A 171 -11.51 2.20 -3.71
CA GLY A 171 -11.46 3.20 -4.79
C GLY A 171 -10.03 3.66 -5.09
N LEU A 172 -9.26 4.00 -4.04
CA LEU A 172 -7.85 4.37 -4.20
C LEU A 172 -7.01 3.22 -4.79
N MET A 173 -7.27 1.98 -4.41
CA MET A 173 -6.62 0.80 -4.97
C MET A 173 -6.90 0.66 -6.48
N LEU A 174 -8.15 0.83 -6.90
CA LEU A 174 -8.54 0.79 -8.32
C LEU A 174 -7.91 1.94 -9.11
N LEU A 175 -7.78 3.13 -8.51
CA LEU A 175 -7.09 4.28 -9.09
C LEU A 175 -5.56 4.15 -9.10
N THR A 176 -5.00 3.09 -8.49
CA THR A 176 -3.56 2.83 -8.48
C THR A 176 -3.15 1.90 -9.61
N GLN A 177 -3.90 0.83 -9.85
CA GLN A 177 -3.51 -0.22 -10.81
C GLN A 177 -4.73 -1.06 -11.21
N PHE A 178 -4.84 -1.43 -12.49
CA PHE A 178 -5.96 -2.24 -13.02
C PHE A 178 -6.08 -3.62 -12.35
N PHE A 179 -4.99 -4.20 -11.87
CA PHE A 179 -5.03 -5.46 -11.10
C PHE A 179 -5.84 -5.36 -9.80
N GLY A 180 -6.11 -4.15 -9.30
CA GLY A 180 -7.07 -3.92 -8.23
C GLY A 180 -8.47 -4.49 -8.50
N LEU A 181 -8.87 -4.64 -9.78
CA LEU A 181 -10.13 -5.29 -10.15
C LEU A 181 -10.21 -6.75 -9.68
N PHE A 182 -9.12 -7.52 -9.77
CA PHE A 182 -9.11 -8.91 -9.28
C PHE A 182 -9.28 -8.97 -7.75
N VAL A 183 -8.70 -8.00 -7.04
CA VAL A 183 -8.88 -7.85 -5.59
C VAL A 183 -10.34 -7.53 -5.28
N LEU A 184 -10.96 -6.58 -5.99
CA LEU A 184 -12.37 -6.24 -5.82
C LEU A 184 -13.27 -7.45 -6.07
N VAL A 185 -13.04 -8.22 -7.13
CA VAL A 185 -13.81 -9.44 -7.41
C VAL A 185 -13.72 -10.42 -6.24
N SER A 186 -12.54 -10.65 -5.68
CA SER A 186 -12.38 -11.54 -4.52
C SER A 186 -13.10 -11.02 -3.28
N GLN A 187 -13.13 -9.70 -3.06
CA GLN A 187 -13.88 -9.09 -1.96
C GLN A 187 -15.40 -9.22 -2.15
N VAL A 188 -15.89 -9.06 -3.37
CA VAL A 188 -17.31 -9.28 -3.70
C VAL A 188 -17.70 -10.73 -3.44
N ILE A 189 -16.88 -11.71 -3.82
CA ILE A 189 -17.13 -13.12 -3.54
C ILE A 189 -17.22 -13.37 -2.03
N ILE A 190 -16.33 -12.79 -1.22
CA ILE A 190 -16.37 -12.91 0.24
C ILE A 190 -17.68 -12.32 0.79
N LEU A 191 -18.08 -11.13 0.33
CA LEU A 191 -19.32 -10.48 0.75
C LEU A 191 -20.55 -11.33 0.42
N LEU A 192 -20.63 -11.86 -0.80
CA LEU A 192 -21.72 -12.75 -1.24
C LEU A 192 -21.78 -14.01 -0.38
N PHE A 193 -20.63 -14.64 -0.11
CA PHE A 193 -20.58 -15.83 0.75
C PHE A 193 -21.08 -15.57 2.17
N VAL A 194 -20.64 -14.44 2.78
CA VAL A 194 -21.10 -14.04 4.12
C VAL A 194 -22.58 -13.72 4.13
N PHE A 195 -23.11 -13.05 3.09
CA PHE A 195 -24.52 -12.72 2.97
C PHE A 195 -25.40 -13.99 2.88
N ILE A 196 -25.05 -14.91 1.96
CA ILE A 196 -25.77 -16.19 1.79
C ILE A 196 -25.76 -17.02 3.09
N LYS A 197 -24.64 -17.01 3.82
CA LYS A 197 -24.57 -17.74 5.09
C LYS A 197 -25.46 -17.15 6.17
N LYS A 198 -25.61 -15.81 6.21
CA LYS A 198 -26.49 -15.12 7.18
C LYS A 198 -27.98 -15.40 6.93
N GLU A 199 -28.40 -15.60 5.67
CA GLU A 199 -29.80 -15.89 5.36
C GLU A 199 -30.21 -17.34 5.74
N LYS A 200 -29.24 -18.24 5.95
CA LYS A 200 -29.49 -19.65 6.28
C LYS A 200 -29.44 -19.95 7.80
N THR A 201 -29.13 -18.92 8.61
CA THR A 201 -29.07 -19.05 10.09
C THR A 201 -30.17 -18.25 10.75
#